data_4f772a021ea0c507c735fd60f19dc287
#
_entry.id   4f772a021ea0c507c735fd60f19dc287
#
_cell.length_a   1.000
_cell.length_b   1.000
_cell.length_c   1.000
_cell.angle_alpha   90.00
_cell.angle_beta   90.00
_cell.angle_gamma   90.00
#
_symmetry.space_group_name_H-M   'P 1'
#
loop_
_entity.id
_entity.type
_entity.pdbx_description
1 polymer ?
#
loop_
_entity_poly.entity_id
_entity_poly.type
_entity_poly.pdbx_seq_one_letter_code
_entity_poly.pdbx_strand_id
1 'polypeptide(L)'
;MQAVWRYPVSSLRGERVDTLALASDGVRGDRDYLLVDLVSGEIAAPEKIARWRPALELDARVTSRGVLISSKDWAMMIDDAELDSALADQFGFRCAIRRAGSSLLTNVGEIKLSPRYLASPVHLLSLRSLSELSELLPEAIVDVRRFRPNIVVDTRADENDWVGRQIAMGACRGTVTEKTKRCGMTMIAQTNLCEDPEILRTIVQRRQRCFGVYADIDSEGVISVGDTISFDER
;
A
#
# COMPACT_ATOMS: atom_id res chain seq x y z
N MET A 1 8.01 9.79 -13.68
CA MET A 1 7.61 9.30 -12.33
C MET A 1 8.36 10.07 -11.26
N GLN A 2 7.66 10.53 -10.23
CA GLN A 2 8.26 11.32 -9.13
C GLN A 2 8.73 10.43 -7.97
N ALA A 3 8.00 9.37 -7.69
CA ALA A 3 8.36 8.42 -6.66
C ALA A 3 7.71 7.06 -6.92
N VAL A 4 8.37 6.00 -6.50
CA VAL A 4 7.84 4.64 -6.51
C VAL A 4 7.94 4.02 -5.12
N TRP A 5 6.92 3.22 -4.77
CA TRP A 5 6.74 2.66 -3.44
C TRP A 5 6.39 1.18 -3.48
N ARG A 6 6.89 0.44 -2.52
CA ARG A 6 6.55 -0.96 -2.29
C ARG A 6 6.09 -1.17 -0.84
N TYR A 7 5.12 -2.03 -0.64
CA TYR A 7 4.54 -2.36 0.67
C TYR A 7 4.64 -3.87 0.90
N PRO A 8 5.80 -4.40 1.32
CA PRO A 8 6.03 -5.85 1.37
C PRO A 8 5.01 -6.60 2.24
N VAL A 9 4.56 -5.95 3.33
CA VAL A 9 3.55 -6.49 4.24
C VAL A 9 2.29 -5.63 4.20
N SER A 10 1.15 -6.25 3.98
CA SER A 10 -0.15 -5.57 4.03
C SER A 10 -0.35 -4.93 5.42
N SER A 11 -0.88 -3.71 5.44
CA SER A 11 -1.14 -2.91 6.65
C SER A 11 0.08 -2.32 7.37
N LEU A 12 1.31 -2.75 7.09
CA LEU A 12 2.52 -2.10 7.58
C LEU A 12 2.89 -0.89 6.69
N ARG A 13 3.83 -0.07 7.16
CA ARG A 13 4.42 1.00 6.36
C ARG A 13 5.20 0.40 5.19
N GLY A 14 5.22 1.15 4.08
CA GLY A 14 5.98 0.77 2.89
C GLY A 14 7.34 1.46 2.83
N GLU A 15 8.08 1.10 1.82
CA GLU A 15 9.37 1.68 1.47
C GLU A 15 9.29 2.48 0.16
N ARG A 16 9.94 3.63 0.13
CA ARG A 16 10.25 4.33 -1.10
C ARG A 16 11.50 3.70 -1.71
N VAL A 17 11.44 3.38 -2.99
CA VAL A 17 12.54 2.73 -3.72
C VAL A 17 12.87 3.51 -4.99
N ASP A 18 14.01 3.22 -5.62
CA ASP A 18 14.40 3.87 -6.87
C ASP A 18 13.80 3.15 -8.08
N THR A 19 13.54 1.84 -7.94
CA THR A 19 13.02 1.00 -9.02
C THR A 19 11.94 0.04 -8.50
N LEU A 20 11.01 -0.33 -9.40
CA LEU A 20 10.02 -1.40 -9.16
C LEU A 20 9.99 -2.35 -10.34
N ALA A 21 9.97 -3.65 -10.06
CA ALA A 21 9.63 -4.66 -11.05
C ALA A 21 8.11 -4.85 -11.08
N LEU A 22 7.51 -4.64 -12.25
CA LEU A 22 6.10 -4.82 -12.52
C LEU A 22 5.88 -6.16 -13.26
N ALA A 23 4.88 -6.90 -12.85
CA ALA A 23 4.46 -8.15 -13.44
C ALA A 23 2.95 -8.14 -13.67
N SER A 24 2.44 -9.12 -14.41
CA SER A 24 1.01 -9.24 -14.71
C SER A 24 0.10 -9.34 -13.47
N ASP A 25 0.66 -9.80 -12.34
CA ASP A 25 0.00 -9.86 -11.04
C ASP A 25 0.26 -8.65 -10.12
N GLY A 26 0.97 -7.62 -10.62
CA GLY A 26 1.23 -6.36 -9.92
C GLY A 26 2.70 -6.07 -9.66
N VAL A 27 3.02 -5.38 -8.57
CA VAL A 27 4.38 -5.03 -8.17
C VAL A 27 5.04 -6.20 -7.45
N ARG A 28 6.19 -6.65 -7.93
CA ARG A 28 6.96 -7.74 -7.30
C ARG A 28 7.35 -7.37 -5.87
N GLY A 29 7.02 -8.27 -4.92
CA GLY A 29 7.30 -8.08 -3.50
C GLY A 29 6.36 -7.11 -2.78
N ASP A 30 5.24 -6.72 -3.42
CA ASP A 30 4.23 -5.84 -2.83
C ASP A 30 3.09 -6.66 -2.23
N ARG A 31 2.84 -6.51 -0.93
CA ARG A 31 1.76 -7.20 -0.19
C ARG A 31 1.83 -8.72 -0.22
N ASP A 32 3.03 -9.26 -0.40
CA ASP A 32 3.29 -10.71 -0.37
C ASP A 32 3.01 -11.33 1.00
N TYR A 33 3.01 -10.49 2.05
CA TYR A 33 2.83 -10.92 3.43
C TYR A 33 1.67 -10.20 4.09
N LEU A 34 1.08 -10.88 5.08
CA LEU A 34 -0.07 -10.45 5.86
C LEU A 34 0.28 -10.49 7.35
N LEU A 35 -0.08 -9.48 8.11
CA LEU A 35 -0.09 -9.52 9.57
C LEU A 35 -1.41 -10.17 10.03
N VAL A 36 -1.35 -11.21 10.85
CA VAL A 36 -2.50 -12.05 11.22
C VAL A 36 -2.53 -12.36 12.71
N ASP A 37 -3.71 -12.46 13.28
CA ASP A 37 -3.95 -13.00 14.62
C ASP A 37 -3.83 -14.52 14.58
N LEU A 38 -2.92 -15.09 15.39
CA LEU A 38 -2.66 -16.54 15.42
C LEU A 38 -3.77 -17.37 16.06
N VAL A 39 -4.70 -16.72 16.77
CA VAL A 39 -5.80 -17.40 17.47
C VAL A 39 -7.05 -17.46 16.57
N SER A 40 -7.42 -16.32 15.99
CA SER A 40 -8.63 -16.20 15.18
C SER A 40 -8.39 -16.32 13.67
N GLY A 41 -7.14 -16.10 13.21
CA GLY A 41 -6.81 -15.98 11.78
C GLY A 41 -7.24 -14.66 11.16
N GLU A 42 -7.70 -13.69 11.97
CA GLU A 42 -8.08 -12.37 11.46
C GLU A 42 -6.88 -11.65 10.86
N ILE A 43 -7.01 -11.17 9.64
CA ILE A 43 -5.99 -10.39 8.95
C ILE A 43 -6.09 -8.93 9.40
N ALA A 44 -4.93 -8.31 9.68
CA ALA A 44 -4.84 -6.92 10.14
C ALA A 44 -5.58 -5.95 9.21
N ALA A 45 -6.48 -5.17 9.81
CA ALA A 45 -7.30 -4.17 9.15
C ALA A 45 -7.35 -2.89 9.99
N PRO A 46 -6.26 -2.10 10.07
CA PRO A 46 -6.16 -0.92 10.94
C PRO A 46 -7.29 0.09 10.78
N GLU A 47 -7.83 0.19 9.55
CA GLU A 47 -8.94 1.08 9.22
C GLU A 47 -10.31 0.62 9.74
N LYS A 48 -10.42 -0.64 10.15
CA LYS A 48 -11.67 -1.22 10.65
C LYS A 48 -11.59 -1.60 12.12
N ILE A 49 -10.43 -2.06 12.56
CA ILE A 49 -10.24 -2.69 13.87
C ILE A 49 -9.08 -2.03 14.58
N ALA A 50 -9.38 -1.26 15.62
CA ALA A 50 -8.43 -0.35 16.28
C ALA A 50 -7.20 -1.08 16.87
N ARG A 51 -7.32 -2.34 17.33
CA ARG A 51 -6.19 -3.11 17.87
C ARG A 51 -5.05 -3.32 16.85
N TRP A 52 -5.33 -3.18 15.54
CA TRP A 52 -4.34 -3.29 14.48
C TRP A 52 -3.66 -1.97 14.12
N ARG A 53 -4.08 -0.83 14.69
CA ARG A 53 -3.49 0.49 14.38
C ARG A 53 -1.97 0.57 14.60
N PRO A 54 -1.37 -0.12 15.62
CA PRO A 54 0.09 -0.14 15.79
C PRO A 54 0.86 -0.71 14.58
N ALA A 55 0.20 -1.45 13.67
CA ALA A 55 0.83 -1.92 12.43
C ALA A 55 1.38 -0.79 11.56
N LEU A 56 0.79 0.42 11.63
CA LEU A 56 1.25 1.60 10.89
C LEU A 56 2.46 2.31 11.52
N GLU A 57 2.98 1.79 12.62
CA GLU A 57 4.24 2.21 13.24
C GLU A 57 5.40 1.29 12.83
N LEU A 58 5.11 0.12 12.24
CA LEU A 58 6.11 -0.84 11.76
C LEU A 58 6.49 -0.56 10.32
N ASP A 59 7.79 -0.59 10.04
CA ASP A 59 8.35 -0.58 8.68
C ASP A 59 8.51 -1.99 8.14
N ALA A 60 8.33 -2.15 6.82
CA ALA A 60 8.68 -3.35 6.09
C ALA A 60 9.51 -2.97 4.86
N ARG A 61 10.68 -3.60 4.69
CA ARG A 61 11.61 -3.34 3.59
C ARG A 61 12.13 -4.63 2.98
N VAL A 62 12.26 -4.66 1.67
CA VAL A 62 12.93 -5.79 0.99
C VAL A 62 14.43 -5.54 0.94
N THR A 63 15.18 -6.52 1.37
CA THR A 63 16.66 -6.54 1.35
C THR A 63 17.15 -7.72 0.51
N SER A 64 18.46 -7.82 0.27
CA SER A 64 19.07 -8.98 -0.39
C SER A 64 18.89 -10.29 0.40
N ARG A 65 18.56 -10.22 1.70
CA ARG A 65 18.37 -11.37 2.59
C ARG A 65 16.90 -11.74 2.80
N GLY A 66 15.96 -10.97 2.27
CA GLY A 66 14.52 -11.14 2.50
C GLY A 66 13.86 -9.86 3.00
N VAL A 67 12.72 -9.97 3.65
CA VAL A 67 11.99 -8.82 4.19
C VAL A 67 12.45 -8.51 5.62
N LEU A 68 12.89 -7.28 5.85
CA LEU A 68 13.22 -6.73 7.17
C LEU A 68 11.98 -6.02 7.73
N ILE A 69 11.60 -6.38 8.95
CA ILE A 69 10.56 -5.71 9.73
C ILE A 69 11.23 -4.92 10.83
N SER A 70 10.81 -3.68 11.05
CA SER A 70 11.37 -2.87 12.14
C SER A 70 10.34 -1.98 12.82
N SER A 71 10.54 -1.80 14.11
CA SER A 71 9.91 -0.78 14.95
C SER A 71 10.93 0.28 15.33
N LYS A 72 10.58 1.16 16.26
CA LYS A 72 11.54 2.09 16.85
C LYS A 72 12.61 1.39 17.74
N ASP A 73 12.29 0.21 18.29
CA ASP A 73 13.08 -0.45 19.32
C ASP A 73 13.82 -1.71 18.82
N TRP A 74 13.38 -2.31 17.70
CA TRP A 74 13.94 -3.54 17.16
C TRP A 74 13.86 -3.60 15.63
N ALA A 75 14.72 -4.46 15.04
CA ALA A 75 14.69 -4.78 13.61
C ALA A 75 15.04 -6.26 13.43
N MET A 76 14.19 -7.03 12.76
CA MET A 76 14.29 -8.48 12.59
C MET A 76 13.93 -8.88 11.16
N MET A 77 14.57 -9.93 10.66
CA MET A 77 14.16 -10.52 9.39
C MET A 77 12.83 -11.24 9.55
N ILE A 78 12.08 -11.35 8.46
CA ILE A 78 10.75 -11.98 8.47
C ILE A 78 10.76 -13.46 8.87
N ASP A 79 11.89 -14.13 8.73
CA ASP A 79 12.16 -15.51 9.09
C ASP A 79 12.85 -15.67 10.45
N ASP A 80 13.05 -14.58 11.20
CA ASP A 80 13.60 -14.62 12.54
C ASP A 80 12.62 -15.29 13.51
N ALA A 81 13.13 -16.24 14.31
CA ALA A 81 12.32 -17.01 15.25
C ALA A 81 11.70 -16.14 16.37
N GLU A 82 12.30 -14.98 16.67
CA GLU A 82 11.84 -14.08 17.74
C GLU A 82 10.82 -13.05 17.23
N LEU A 83 10.61 -12.93 15.91
CA LEU A 83 9.73 -11.92 15.33
C LEU A 83 8.29 -12.03 15.85
N ASP A 84 7.73 -13.25 15.93
CA ASP A 84 6.35 -13.45 16.42
C ASP A 84 6.21 -13.01 17.89
N SER A 85 7.25 -13.21 18.71
CA SER A 85 7.27 -12.74 20.11
C SER A 85 7.31 -11.22 20.18
N ALA A 86 8.20 -10.57 19.42
CA ALA A 86 8.32 -9.12 19.38
C ALA A 86 7.02 -8.46 18.89
N LEU A 87 6.34 -9.05 17.91
CA LEU A 87 5.04 -8.60 17.44
C LEU A 87 3.97 -8.77 18.53
N ALA A 88 3.94 -9.93 19.22
CA ALA A 88 2.98 -10.17 20.30
C ALA A 88 3.13 -9.17 21.45
N ASP A 89 4.36 -8.82 21.82
CA ASP A 89 4.65 -7.80 22.83
C ASP A 89 4.16 -6.41 22.38
N GLN A 90 4.38 -6.05 21.12
CA GLN A 90 3.95 -4.75 20.57
C GLN A 90 2.44 -4.61 20.44
N PHE A 91 1.75 -5.68 20.06
CA PHE A 91 0.30 -5.66 19.85
C PHE A 91 -0.51 -6.05 21.09
N GLY A 92 0.10 -6.68 22.09
CA GLY A 92 -0.58 -7.19 23.28
C GLY A 92 -1.40 -8.47 23.05
N PHE A 93 -1.23 -9.13 21.91
CA PHE A 93 -1.87 -10.41 21.59
C PHE A 93 -1.03 -11.21 20.57
N ARG A 94 -1.28 -12.51 20.49
CA ARG A 94 -0.53 -13.40 19.60
C ARG A 94 -0.84 -13.10 18.14
N CYS A 95 0.11 -12.49 17.45
CA CYS A 95 0.05 -12.22 16.03
C CYS A 95 1.37 -12.55 15.34
N ALA A 96 1.34 -12.64 14.02
CA ALA A 96 2.49 -13.00 13.21
C ALA A 96 2.38 -12.44 11.80
N ILE A 97 3.51 -12.34 11.10
CA ILE A 97 3.54 -12.05 9.66
C ILE A 97 3.66 -13.37 8.91
N ARG A 98 2.75 -13.62 7.98
CA ARG A 98 2.69 -14.86 7.18
C ARG A 98 2.51 -14.54 5.70
N ARG A 99 3.00 -15.42 4.84
CA ARG A 99 2.89 -15.24 3.39
C ARG A 99 1.41 -15.34 2.96
N ALA A 100 0.99 -14.46 2.07
CA ALA A 100 -0.32 -14.54 1.44
C ALA A 100 -0.45 -15.86 0.64
N GLY A 101 -1.60 -16.50 0.74
CA GLY A 101 -1.84 -17.80 0.11
C GLY A 101 -1.38 -19.01 0.93
N SER A 102 -0.62 -18.83 2.02
CA SER A 102 -0.27 -19.93 2.93
C SER A 102 -1.46 -20.33 3.82
N SER A 103 -1.35 -21.50 4.43
CA SER A 103 -2.30 -21.97 5.46
C SER A 103 -1.82 -21.58 6.86
N LEU A 104 -2.77 -21.34 7.76
CA LEU A 104 -2.56 -21.09 9.17
C LEU A 104 -3.47 -22.01 10.01
N LEU A 105 -2.88 -22.74 10.95
CA LEU A 105 -3.64 -23.51 11.93
C LEU A 105 -4.04 -22.57 13.08
N THR A 106 -5.33 -22.45 13.31
CA THR A 106 -5.94 -21.60 14.34
C THR A 106 -6.77 -22.44 15.33
N ASN A 107 -7.31 -21.81 16.36
CA ASN A 107 -8.23 -22.48 17.29
C ASN A 107 -9.56 -22.93 16.65
N VAL A 108 -9.89 -22.39 15.47
CA VAL A 108 -11.10 -22.76 14.70
C VAL A 108 -10.80 -23.70 13.53
N GLY A 109 -9.54 -24.18 13.41
CA GLY A 109 -9.08 -25.07 12.37
C GLY A 109 -8.08 -24.43 11.43
N GLU A 110 -7.75 -25.14 10.34
CA GLU A 110 -6.86 -24.64 9.30
C GLU A 110 -7.61 -23.65 8.40
N ILE A 111 -7.02 -22.46 8.20
CA ILE A 111 -7.55 -21.43 7.31
C ILE A 111 -6.51 -21.09 6.23
N LYS A 112 -6.97 -20.75 5.03
CA LYS A 112 -6.12 -20.19 3.97
C LYS A 112 -6.07 -18.66 4.11
N LEU A 113 -4.87 -18.12 4.19
CA LEU A 113 -4.62 -16.67 4.29
C LEU A 113 -4.77 -16.03 2.91
N SER A 114 -5.96 -15.52 2.62
CA SER A 114 -6.23 -14.83 1.36
C SER A 114 -5.76 -13.39 1.42
N PRO A 115 -5.16 -12.86 0.33
CA PRO A 115 -4.84 -11.44 0.24
C PRO A 115 -6.10 -10.59 0.47
N ARG A 116 -5.96 -9.46 1.15
CA ARG A 116 -7.09 -8.53 1.38
C ARG A 116 -7.59 -7.87 0.10
N TYR A 117 -6.74 -7.81 -0.90
CA TYR A 117 -7.01 -7.26 -2.22
C TYR A 117 -6.77 -8.35 -3.25
N LEU A 118 -7.77 -8.64 -4.06
CA LEU A 118 -7.63 -9.54 -5.21
C LEU A 118 -6.76 -8.83 -6.24
N ALA A 119 -5.82 -9.56 -6.85
CA ALA A 119 -4.81 -9.13 -7.80
C ALA A 119 -4.41 -7.67 -7.57
N SER A 120 -3.26 -7.41 -6.98
CA SER A 120 -2.84 -6.06 -6.62
C SER A 120 -2.53 -5.24 -7.87
N PRO A 121 -3.51 -4.58 -8.50
CA PRO A 121 -3.22 -3.70 -9.62
C PRO A 121 -2.29 -2.62 -9.09
N VAL A 122 -1.46 -2.12 -9.96
CA VAL A 122 -0.54 -1.04 -9.63
C VAL A 122 -1.37 0.22 -9.31
N HIS A 123 -1.19 0.78 -8.13
CA HIS A 123 -1.88 2.00 -7.72
C HIS A 123 -1.06 3.24 -8.11
N LEU A 124 -1.64 4.07 -8.98
CA LEU A 124 -1.07 5.34 -9.40
C LEU A 124 -1.78 6.52 -8.73
N LEU A 125 -1.03 7.55 -8.37
CA LEU A 125 -1.54 8.80 -7.80
C LEU A 125 -0.77 9.98 -8.39
N SER A 126 -1.48 11.05 -8.79
CA SER A 126 -0.86 12.25 -9.32
C SER A 126 -0.45 13.22 -8.20
N LEU A 127 0.64 13.97 -8.42
CA LEU A 127 0.99 15.12 -7.56
C LEU A 127 -0.09 16.20 -7.61
N ARG A 128 -0.76 16.36 -8.75
CA ARG A 128 -1.88 17.28 -8.90
C ARG A 128 -2.99 16.99 -7.88
N SER A 129 -3.44 15.73 -7.79
CA SER A 129 -4.48 15.35 -6.82
C SER A 129 -4.05 15.60 -5.38
N LEU A 130 -2.78 15.31 -5.05
CA LEU A 130 -2.23 15.63 -3.72
C LEU A 130 -2.23 17.13 -3.44
N SER A 131 -1.82 17.96 -4.42
CA SER A 131 -1.82 19.41 -4.29
C SER A 131 -3.23 19.97 -4.12
N GLU A 132 -4.18 19.56 -4.97
CA GLU A 132 -5.58 19.97 -4.87
C GLU A 132 -6.21 19.62 -3.52
N LEU A 133 -5.90 18.43 -2.99
CA LEU A 133 -6.39 18.04 -1.66
C LEU A 133 -5.75 18.86 -0.56
N SER A 134 -4.46 19.20 -0.68
CA SER A 134 -3.77 20.08 0.28
C SER A 134 -4.33 21.53 0.25
N GLU A 135 -4.69 22.03 -0.91
CA GLU A 135 -5.33 23.34 -1.06
C GLU A 135 -6.72 23.38 -0.40
N LEU A 136 -7.47 22.27 -0.51
CA LEU A 136 -8.79 22.13 0.15
C LEU A 136 -8.69 21.95 1.68
N LEU A 137 -7.54 21.51 2.17
CA LEU A 137 -7.28 21.20 3.58
C LEU A 137 -5.95 21.81 4.03
N PRO A 138 -5.85 23.15 4.14
CA PRO A 138 -4.58 23.83 4.44
C PRO A 138 -3.98 23.49 5.82
N GLU A 139 -4.81 23.05 6.75
CA GLU A 139 -4.36 22.64 8.10
C GLU A 139 -4.00 21.14 8.19
N ALA A 140 -4.35 20.34 7.17
CA ALA A 140 -4.10 18.91 7.16
C ALA A 140 -2.73 18.56 6.58
N ILE A 141 -2.11 17.51 7.10
CA ILE A 141 -0.91 16.92 6.49
C ILE A 141 -1.35 15.90 5.43
N VAL A 142 -1.47 16.35 4.18
CA VAL A 142 -1.78 15.51 3.03
C VAL A 142 -0.52 14.82 2.55
N ASP A 143 -0.19 13.70 3.18
CA ASP A 143 1.00 12.92 2.88
C ASP A 143 0.66 11.71 1.99
N VAL A 144 1.51 11.42 1.01
CA VAL A 144 1.35 10.29 0.07
C VAL A 144 1.19 8.94 0.77
N ARG A 145 1.84 8.76 1.93
CA ARG A 145 1.78 7.52 2.72
C ARG A 145 0.36 7.15 3.14
N ARG A 146 -0.54 8.13 3.33
CA ARG A 146 -1.96 7.89 3.66
C ARG A 146 -2.70 7.14 2.57
N PHE A 147 -2.28 7.31 1.32
CA PHE A 147 -2.93 6.77 0.13
C PHE A 147 -2.29 5.49 -0.38
N ARG A 148 -1.05 5.20 0.01
CA ARG A 148 -0.31 3.98 -0.28
C ARG A 148 -0.24 3.65 -1.79
N PRO A 149 0.14 4.62 -2.67
CA PRO A 149 0.33 4.35 -4.09
C PRO A 149 1.64 3.57 -4.33
N ASN A 150 1.69 2.82 -5.43
CA ASN A 150 2.94 2.25 -5.92
C ASN A 150 3.71 3.26 -6.77
N ILE A 151 3.02 4.11 -7.51
CA ILE A 151 3.62 5.11 -8.40
C ILE A 151 3.01 6.49 -8.13
N VAL A 152 3.86 7.48 -7.90
CA VAL A 152 3.48 8.89 -7.84
C VAL A 152 3.92 9.56 -9.13
N VAL A 153 2.96 10.17 -9.82
CA VAL A 153 3.16 10.77 -11.14
C VAL A 153 3.18 12.28 -11.03
N ASP A 154 4.25 12.90 -11.52
CA ASP A 154 4.30 14.36 -11.72
C ASP A 154 3.58 14.70 -13.03
N THR A 155 2.39 15.28 -12.92
CA THR A 155 1.53 15.65 -14.05
C THR A 155 0.54 16.72 -13.65
N ARG A 156 0.08 17.49 -14.65
CA ARG A 156 -1.02 18.45 -14.49
C ARG A 156 -2.40 17.86 -14.85
N ALA A 157 -2.44 16.64 -15.41
CA ALA A 157 -3.69 15.95 -15.71
C ALA A 157 -4.30 15.31 -14.46
N ASP A 158 -5.62 15.27 -14.37
CA ASP A 158 -6.31 14.48 -13.32
C ASP A 158 -6.20 12.99 -13.68
N GLU A 159 -5.72 12.17 -12.77
CA GLU A 159 -5.59 10.74 -12.99
C GLU A 159 -6.94 10.04 -13.23
N ASN A 160 -8.04 10.64 -12.82
CA ASN A 160 -9.38 10.11 -13.10
C ASN A 160 -9.70 10.04 -14.61
N ASP A 161 -9.06 10.89 -15.42
CA ASP A 161 -9.22 10.93 -16.88
C ASP A 161 -8.42 9.83 -17.60
N TRP A 162 -7.60 9.08 -16.85
CA TRP A 162 -6.79 7.98 -17.41
C TRP A 162 -7.55 6.67 -17.50
N VAL A 163 -8.66 6.52 -16.79
CA VAL A 163 -9.43 5.28 -16.78
C VAL A 163 -9.86 4.86 -18.20
N GLY A 164 -9.57 3.61 -18.53
CA GLY A 164 -9.81 3.02 -19.86
C GLY A 164 -8.71 3.29 -20.89
N ARG A 165 -7.60 4.00 -20.50
CA ARG A 165 -6.48 4.28 -21.41
C ARG A 165 -5.35 3.29 -21.22
N GLN A 166 -4.67 3.00 -22.31
CA GLN A 166 -3.36 2.33 -22.25
C GLN A 166 -2.31 3.32 -21.77
N ILE A 167 -1.41 2.83 -20.93
CA ILE A 167 -0.35 3.59 -20.28
C ILE A 167 1.00 2.92 -20.54
N ALA A 168 1.97 3.69 -21.00
CA ALA A 168 3.37 3.27 -21.05
C ALA A 168 4.12 3.88 -19.85
N MET A 169 4.85 3.05 -19.12
CA MET A 169 5.58 3.38 -17.89
C MET A 169 7.02 2.87 -18.02
N GLY A 170 7.94 3.71 -18.48
CA GLY A 170 9.28 3.25 -18.82
C GLY A 170 9.24 2.12 -19.86
N ALA A 171 9.76 0.95 -19.50
CA ALA A 171 9.72 -0.27 -20.35
C ALA A 171 8.40 -1.05 -20.23
N CYS A 172 7.55 -0.75 -19.26
CA CYS A 172 6.31 -1.47 -19.00
C CYS A 172 5.13 -0.84 -19.75
N ARG A 173 4.12 -1.65 -20.02
CA ARG A 173 2.82 -1.21 -20.53
C ARG A 173 1.72 -1.76 -19.66
N GLY A 174 0.60 -1.04 -19.62
CA GLY A 174 -0.56 -1.44 -18.85
C GLY A 174 -1.82 -0.72 -19.32
N THR A 175 -2.92 -1.04 -18.68
CA THR A 175 -4.22 -0.41 -18.90
C THR A 175 -4.73 0.15 -17.58
N VAL A 176 -5.11 1.42 -17.54
CA VAL A 176 -5.74 2.01 -16.35
C VAL A 176 -7.18 1.51 -16.27
N THR A 177 -7.51 0.76 -15.23
CA THR A 177 -8.76 0.00 -15.13
C THR A 177 -9.86 0.74 -14.39
N GLU A 178 -9.55 1.28 -13.22
CA GLU A 178 -10.57 1.90 -12.38
C GLU A 178 -10.02 2.96 -11.43
N LYS A 179 -10.93 3.79 -10.92
CA LYS A 179 -10.64 4.77 -9.86
C LYS A 179 -10.48 4.07 -8.51
N THR A 180 -9.48 4.47 -7.73
CA THR A 180 -9.24 3.89 -6.40
C THR A 180 -10.19 4.48 -5.36
N LYS A 181 -11.14 3.66 -4.88
CA LYS A 181 -12.02 4.05 -3.75
C LYS A 181 -11.24 4.07 -2.44
N ARG A 182 -11.39 5.13 -1.67
CA ARG A 182 -10.69 5.33 -0.40
C ARG A 182 -11.49 4.83 0.80
N CYS A 183 -10.76 4.41 1.83
CA CYS A 183 -11.31 3.90 3.08
C CYS A 183 -10.66 4.61 4.28
N GLY A 184 -11.01 4.22 5.50
CA GLY A 184 -10.49 4.79 6.73
C GLY A 184 -8.97 4.80 6.87
N MET A 185 -8.24 4.01 6.08
CA MET A 185 -6.77 4.02 6.06
C MET A 185 -6.18 5.41 5.81
N THR A 186 -6.88 6.26 5.03
CA THR A 186 -6.39 7.60 4.68
C THR A 186 -6.44 8.58 5.85
N MET A 187 -7.29 8.33 6.83
CA MET A 187 -7.53 9.25 7.95
C MET A 187 -6.83 8.85 9.25
N ILE A 188 -6.51 7.55 9.45
CA ILE A 188 -5.94 7.07 10.71
C ILE A 188 -4.49 7.55 10.90
N ALA A 189 -4.08 7.63 12.17
CA ALA A 189 -2.72 8.02 12.54
C ALA A 189 -1.69 7.03 11.98
N GLN A 190 -0.53 7.57 11.58
CA GLN A 190 0.67 6.84 11.18
C GLN A 190 1.87 7.54 11.78
N THR A 191 3.05 6.95 11.74
CA THR A 191 4.26 7.60 12.26
C THR A 191 4.43 9.02 11.68
N ASN A 192 4.45 10.02 12.55
CA ASN A 192 4.52 11.45 12.23
C ASN A 192 3.33 12.00 11.43
N LEU A 193 2.19 11.32 11.43
CA LEU A 193 0.94 11.77 10.83
C LEU A 193 -0.19 11.55 11.84
N CYS A 194 -0.80 12.64 12.32
CA CYS A 194 -1.95 12.58 13.21
C CYS A 194 -3.17 11.98 12.50
N GLU A 195 -4.09 11.41 13.27
CA GLU A 195 -5.43 11.06 12.77
C GLU A 195 -6.13 12.32 12.27
N ASP A 196 -6.69 12.24 11.05
CA ASP A 196 -7.39 13.37 10.42
C ASP A 196 -8.56 12.89 9.57
N PRO A 197 -9.79 12.88 10.14
CA PRO A 197 -11.00 12.46 9.44
C PRO A 197 -11.39 13.38 8.27
N GLU A 198 -10.95 14.65 8.27
CA GLU A 198 -11.31 15.61 7.20
C GLU A 198 -10.72 15.19 5.86
N ILE A 199 -9.60 14.48 5.84
CA ILE A 199 -9.01 13.95 4.61
C ILE A 199 -10.00 13.02 3.89
N LEU A 200 -10.51 12.00 4.57
CA LEU A 200 -11.48 11.09 3.95
C LEU A 200 -12.80 11.78 3.65
N ARG A 201 -13.30 12.63 4.55
CA ARG A 201 -14.54 13.38 4.36
C ARG A 201 -14.49 14.25 3.10
N THR A 202 -13.41 14.99 2.89
CA THR A 202 -13.19 15.83 1.71
C THR A 202 -13.11 15.00 0.44
N ILE A 203 -12.40 13.88 0.45
CA ILE A 203 -12.33 12.96 -0.71
C ILE A 203 -13.73 12.41 -1.04
N VAL A 204 -14.53 12.04 -0.04
CA VAL A 204 -15.91 11.57 -0.26
C VAL A 204 -16.75 12.65 -0.91
N GLN A 205 -16.72 13.87 -0.38
CA GLN A 205 -17.56 14.99 -0.83
C GLN A 205 -17.14 15.56 -2.20
N ARG A 206 -15.84 15.69 -2.44
CA ARG A 206 -15.30 16.39 -3.62
C ARG A 206 -14.90 15.47 -4.77
N ARG A 207 -14.59 14.20 -4.49
CA ARG A 207 -14.04 13.26 -5.46
C ARG A 207 -14.79 11.91 -5.48
N GLN A 208 -16.04 11.89 -5.02
CA GLN A 208 -16.90 10.68 -5.02
C GLN A 208 -16.22 9.46 -4.36
N ARG A 209 -15.47 9.71 -3.27
CA ARG A 209 -14.67 8.72 -2.56
C ARG A 209 -13.47 8.17 -3.35
N CYS A 210 -13.12 8.70 -4.51
CA CYS A 210 -12.04 8.21 -5.36
C CYS A 210 -10.80 9.11 -5.25
N PHE A 211 -9.60 8.50 -5.15
CA PHE A 211 -8.33 9.21 -5.09
C PHE A 211 -7.20 8.29 -5.55
N GLY A 212 -6.67 8.56 -6.75
CA GLY A 212 -5.80 7.68 -7.49
C GLY A 212 -6.56 6.69 -8.40
N VAL A 213 -5.82 5.93 -9.17
CA VAL A 213 -6.34 4.92 -10.11
C VAL A 213 -5.54 3.63 -10.01
N TYR A 214 -6.14 2.52 -10.42
CA TYR A 214 -5.48 1.25 -10.61
C TYR A 214 -5.15 1.00 -12.07
N ALA A 215 -4.06 0.26 -12.33
CA ALA A 215 -3.69 -0.18 -13.65
C ALA A 215 -3.27 -1.65 -13.62
N ASP A 216 -3.74 -2.43 -14.58
CA ASP A 216 -3.26 -3.76 -14.89
C ASP A 216 -1.98 -3.67 -15.73
N ILE A 217 -1.13 -4.66 -15.64
CA ILE A 217 0.14 -4.72 -16.39
C ILE A 217 0.02 -5.70 -17.55
N ASP A 218 0.13 -5.17 -18.76
CA ASP A 218 0.07 -5.93 -20.00
C ASP A 218 1.45 -6.41 -20.46
N SER A 219 2.51 -5.63 -20.16
CA SER A 219 3.90 -5.96 -20.47
C SER A 219 4.79 -5.71 -19.25
N GLU A 220 5.37 -6.79 -18.74
CA GLU A 220 6.23 -6.81 -17.57
C GLU A 220 7.55 -6.06 -17.82
N GLY A 221 8.19 -5.59 -16.74
CA GLY A 221 9.49 -4.92 -16.81
C GLY A 221 9.84 -4.21 -15.51
N VAL A 222 10.87 -3.37 -15.59
CA VAL A 222 11.33 -2.54 -14.48
C VAL A 222 11.06 -1.09 -14.80
N ILE A 223 10.48 -0.38 -13.83
CA ILE A 223 10.30 1.08 -13.87
C ILE A 223 11.19 1.75 -12.83
N SER A 224 11.58 2.99 -13.11
CA SER A 224 12.47 3.79 -12.26
C SER A 224 11.91 5.17 -11.98
N VAL A 225 12.31 5.76 -10.86
CA VAL A 225 12.12 7.20 -10.63
C VAL A 225 12.77 7.97 -11.80
N GLY A 226 12.05 8.95 -12.33
CA GLY A 226 12.47 9.71 -13.52
C GLY A 226 11.93 9.17 -14.84
N ASP A 227 11.48 7.91 -14.91
CA ASP A 227 10.87 7.38 -16.14
C ASP A 227 9.64 8.19 -16.56
N THR A 228 9.46 8.32 -17.86
CA THR A 228 8.29 8.99 -18.44
C THR A 228 7.07 8.08 -18.37
N ILE A 229 5.92 8.70 -18.12
CA ILE A 229 4.61 8.10 -18.30
C ILE A 229 3.96 8.75 -19.52
N SER A 230 3.46 7.94 -20.43
CA SER A 230 2.70 8.41 -21.59
C SER A 230 1.44 7.57 -21.79
N PHE A 231 0.48 8.14 -22.49
CA PHE A 231 -0.80 7.51 -22.80
C PHE A 231 -0.96 7.46 -24.32
N ASP A 232 -1.52 6.36 -24.82
CA ASP A 232 -1.83 6.26 -26.25
C ASP A 232 -2.82 7.37 -26.65
N GLU A 233 -2.65 7.91 -27.86
CA GLU A 233 -3.56 8.87 -28.46
C GLU A 233 -4.97 8.25 -28.58
N ARG A 234 -5.99 9.04 -28.35
CA ARG A 234 -7.38 8.62 -28.54
C ARG A 234 -7.73 8.60 -30.01
#